data_da48d8ea9c3f62d6ec2fe186f7d85853
#
_entry.id   da48d8ea9c3f62d6ec2fe186f7d85853
#
_cell.length_a   1.000
_cell.length_b   1.000
_cell.length_c   1.000
_cell.angle_alpha   90.00
_cell.angle_beta   90.00
_cell.angle_gamma   90.00
#
_symmetry.space_group_name_H-M   'P 1'
#
loop_
_entity.id
_entity.type
_entity.pdbx_description
1 polymer ?
#
loop_
_entity_poly.entity_id
_entity_poly.type
_entity_poly.pdbx_seq_one_letter_code
_entity_poly.pdbx_strand_id
1 'polypeptide(L)'
;MTKAEIITIGTEIISGQIVDTNTPYIAQNLSEKGIQVLFQTSVGDDKELLKSALKIARDRANLIITTGGLGPTANDITREAVSEFFDIPLVQNKDAFVHIQKYLGGQHRNVPDAQKKQTLIPEG
;
A
#
# COMPACT_ATOMS: atom_id res chain seq x y z
N MET A 1 5.29 -17.47 16.54
CA MET A 1 4.99 -16.03 16.72
C MET A 1 4.99 -15.34 15.36
N THR A 2 4.00 -14.52 15.12
CA THR A 2 3.91 -13.75 13.87
C THR A 2 4.92 -12.61 13.91
N LYS A 3 5.77 -12.57 12.88
CA LYS A 3 6.79 -11.55 12.68
C LYS A 3 6.39 -10.66 11.53
N ALA A 4 6.35 -9.36 11.75
CA ALA A 4 5.89 -8.40 10.76
C ALA A 4 6.99 -7.48 10.28
N GLU A 5 6.87 -7.06 9.05
CA GLU A 5 7.62 -5.93 8.48
C GLU A 5 6.63 -4.90 7.96
N ILE A 6 6.88 -3.63 8.25
CA ILE A 6 6.11 -2.51 7.71
C ILE A 6 6.94 -1.83 6.64
N ILE A 7 6.36 -1.66 5.45
CA ILE A 7 7.00 -0.97 4.34
C ILE A 7 6.21 0.30 4.04
N THR A 8 6.88 1.44 4.18
CA THR A 8 6.30 2.76 3.89
C THR A 8 6.76 3.22 2.51
N ILE A 9 5.81 3.56 1.65
CA ILE A 9 6.08 4.00 0.28
C ILE A 9 5.77 5.48 0.14
N GLY A 10 6.76 6.27 -0.22
CA GLY A 10 6.58 7.69 -0.45
C GLY A 10 7.92 8.41 -0.58
N THR A 11 8.13 9.08 -1.71
CA THR A 11 9.34 9.87 -1.93
C THR A 11 9.43 11.00 -0.91
N GLU A 12 8.31 11.60 -0.51
CA GLU A 12 8.26 12.66 0.50
C GLU A 12 8.69 12.18 1.89
N ILE A 13 8.49 10.91 2.19
CA ILE A 13 8.97 10.29 3.44
C ILE A 13 10.49 10.10 3.38
N ILE A 14 10.98 9.57 2.26
CA ILE A 14 12.41 9.32 2.04
C ILE A 14 13.21 10.63 2.06
N SER A 15 12.67 11.69 1.46
CA SER A 15 13.34 13.00 1.40
C SER A 15 13.24 13.80 2.70
N GLY A 16 12.45 13.33 3.67
CA GLY A 16 12.26 14.03 4.94
C GLY A 16 11.29 15.20 4.88
N GLN A 17 10.54 15.36 3.80
CA GLN A 17 9.54 16.42 3.67
C GLN A 17 8.35 16.22 4.60
N ILE A 18 7.99 14.96 4.82
CA ILE A 18 6.87 14.57 5.67
C ILE A 18 7.37 13.53 6.67
N VAL A 19 6.93 13.66 7.93
CA VAL A 19 7.21 12.67 8.97
C VAL A 19 6.24 11.50 8.82
N ASP A 20 6.77 10.29 8.84
CA ASP A 20 5.98 9.07 8.82
C ASP A 20 5.26 8.91 10.16
N THR A 21 3.95 9.10 10.18
CA THR A 21 3.11 8.90 11.37
C THR A 21 2.35 7.57 11.33
N ASN A 22 2.24 6.94 10.15
CA ASN A 22 1.52 5.68 10.00
C ASN A 22 2.28 4.51 10.61
N THR A 23 3.59 4.44 10.41
CA THR A 23 4.39 3.33 10.88
C THR A 23 4.36 3.18 12.40
N PRO A 24 4.58 4.24 13.23
CA PRO A 24 4.45 4.10 14.68
C PRO A 24 3.06 3.66 15.11
N TYR A 25 2.01 4.20 14.48
CA TYR A 25 0.63 3.85 14.78
C TYR A 25 0.37 2.36 14.50
N ILE A 26 0.77 1.86 13.33
CA ILE A 26 0.60 0.46 12.95
C ILE A 26 1.41 -0.44 13.90
N ALA A 27 2.66 -0.07 14.18
CA ALA A 27 3.54 -0.85 15.04
C ALA A 27 2.97 -1.01 16.46
N GLN A 28 2.43 0.07 17.04
CA GLN A 28 1.79 0.03 18.35
C GLN A 28 0.59 -0.90 18.36
N ASN A 29 -0.29 -0.79 17.35
CA ASN A 29 -1.48 -1.64 17.26
C ASN A 29 -1.12 -3.11 17.09
N LEU A 30 -0.11 -3.43 16.30
CA LEU A 30 0.35 -4.81 16.12
C LEU A 30 0.94 -5.37 17.41
N SER A 31 1.74 -4.57 18.12
CA SER A 31 2.35 -4.94 19.38
C SER A 31 1.31 -5.29 20.44
N GLU A 32 0.24 -4.50 20.52
CA GLU A 32 -0.88 -4.76 21.44
C GLU A 32 -1.59 -6.10 21.14
N LYS A 33 -1.51 -6.56 19.91
CA LYS A 33 -2.10 -7.85 19.49
C LYS A 33 -1.10 -9.01 19.56
N GLY A 34 0.08 -8.79 20.11
CA GLY A 34 1.10 -9.81 20.22
C GLY A 34 1.85 -10.10 18.92
N ILE A 35 1.74 -9.24 17.92
CA ILE A 35 2.48 -9.36 16.67
C ILE A 35 3.77 -8.56 16.77
N GLN A 36 4.89 -9.24 16.55
CA GLN A 36 6.21 -8.62 16.69
C GLN A 36 6.61 -7.94 15.39
N VAL A 37 6.79 -6.62 15.42
CA VAL A 37 7.34 -5.87 14.29
C VAL A 37 8.86 -5.91 14.39
N LEU A 38 9.51 -6.57 13.44
CA LEU A 38 10.96 -6.74 13.44
C LEU A 38 11.67 -5.72 12.57
N PHE A 39 11.01 -5.27 11.49
CA PHE A 39 11.64 -4.38 10.51
C PHE A 39 10.66 -3.31 10.07
N GLN A 40 11.18 -2.13 9.84
CA GLN A 40 10.50 -1.00 9.22
C GLN A 40 11.37 -0.53 8.07
N THR A 41 10.81 -0.50 6.87
CA THR A 41 11.51 -0.15 5.64
C THR A 41 10.78 0.98 4.95
N SER A 42 11.50 1.98 4.48
CA SER A 42 10.93 3.06 3.68
C SER A 42 11.54 3.05 2.29
N VAL A 43 10.69 3.22 1.27
CA VAL A 43 11.11 3.31 -0.13
C VAL A 43 10.42 4.49 -0.81
N GLY A 44 11.04 5.05 -1.85
CA GLY A 44 10.42 6.07 -2.68
C GLY A 44 9.37 5.47 -3.62
N ASP A 45 8.75 6.35 -4.41
CA ASP A 45 7.69 6.00 -5.37
C ASP A 45 8.29 5.37 -6.63
N ASP A 46 8.92 4.22 -6.47
CA ASP A 46 9.58 3.46 -7.52
C ASP A 46 9.21 1.99 -7.40
N LYS A 47 8.63 1.46 -8.46
CA LYS A 47 8.10 0.10 -8.48
C LYS A 47 9.19 -0.96 -8.25
N GLU A 48 10.34 -0.78 -8.87
CA GLU A 48 11.44 -1.75 -8.74
C GLU A 48 12.06 -1.72 -7.33
N LEU A 49 12.15 -0.54 -6.71
CA LEU A 49 12.61 -0.42 -5.33
C LEU A 49 11.63 -1.11 -4.38
N LEU A 50 10.32 -0.93 -4.58
CA LEU A 50 9.32 -1.59 -3.76
C LEU A 50 9.35 -3.10 -3.93
N LYS A 51 9.49 -3.60 -5.16
CA LYS A 51 9.63 -5.05 -5.41
C LYS A 51 10.86 -5.63 -4.70
N SER A 52 11.96 -4.90 -4.71
CA SER A 52 13.18 -5.31 -3.98
C SER A 52 12.94 -5.39 -2.48
N ALA A 53 12.26 -4.39 -1.91
CA ALA A 53 11.89 -4.39 -0.49
C ALA A 53 10.95 -5.54 -0.15
N LEU A 54 9.98 -5.84 -1.00
CA LEU A 54 9.05 -6.96 -0.82
C LEU A 54 9.78 -8.30 -0.82
N LYS A 55 10.76 -8.46 -1.69
CA LYS A 55 11.57 -9.68 -1.76
C LYS A 55 12.32 -9.92 -0.44
N ILE A 56 12.95 -8.89 0.09
CA ILE A 56 13.67 -8.96 1.36
C ILE A 56 12.69 -9.26 2.51
N ALA A 57 11.57 -8.55 2.54
CA ALA A 57 10.57 -8.71 3.59
C ALA A 57 9.97 -10.12 3.60
N ARG A 58 9.67 -10.67 2.42
CA ARG A 58 9.12 -12.03 2.29
C ARG A 58 10.03 -13.08 2.90
N ASP A 59 11.35 -12.89 2.80
CA ASP A 59 12.33 -13.85 3.30
C ASP A 59 12.52 -13.80 4.82
N ARG A 60 12.04 -12.72 5.49
CA ARG A 60 12.31 -12.51 6.91
C ARG A 60 11.07 -12.21 7.77
N ALA A 61 9.91 -12.10 7.19
CA ALA A 61 8.65 -11.83 7.91
C ALA A 61 7.52 -12.70 7.37
N ASN A 62 6.58 -13.05 8.24
CA ASN A 62 5.36 -13.76 7.81
C ASN A 62 4.19 -12.81 7.53
N LEU A 63 4.29 -11.57 7.94
CA LEU A 63 3.28 -10.55 7.69
C LEU A 63 3.98 -9.30 7.15
N ILE A 64 3.53 -8.83 6.00
CA ILE A 64 4.02 -7.59 5.41
C ILE A 64 2.86 -6.62 5.36
N ILE A 65 3.05 -5.43 5.93
CA ILE A 65 2.06 -4.36 5.84
C ILE A 65 2.68 -3.22 5.06
N THR A 66 2.01 -2.81 3.99
CA THR A 66 2.44 -1.65 3.20
C THR A 66 1.56 -0.45 3.51
N THR A 67 2.13 0.74 3.51
CA THR A 67 1.42 2.00 3.65
C THR A 67 1.96 3.00 2.64
N GLY A 68 1.06 3.72 1.98
CA GLY A 68 1.40 4.69 0.95
C GLY A 68 1.30 4.15 -0.48
N GLY A 69 1.35 5.06 -1.43
CA GLY A 69 1.34 4.71 -2.86
C GLY A 69 0.03 4.17 -3.39
N LEU A 70 -1.10 4.47 -2.74
CA LEU A 70 -2.43 3.97 -3.10
C LEU A 70 -3.35 5.03 -3.72
N GLY A 71 -2.83 6.21 -4.01
CA GLY A 71 -3.58 7.29 -4.62
C GLY A 71 -3.81 7.09 -6.14
N PRO A 72 -4.34 8.12 -6.81
CA PRO A 72 -4.72 8.02 -8.23
C PRO A 72 -3.63 8.41 -9.22
N THR A 73 -2.48 8.91 -8.76
CA THR A 73 -1.45 9.43 -9.68
C THR A 73 -0.56 8.34 -10.24
N ALA A 74 0.22 8.69 -11.26
CA ALA A 74 1.20 7.78 -11.86
C ALA A 74 2.31 7.39 -10.87
N ASN A 75 2.56 8.23 -9.85
CA ASN A 75 3.55 7.94 -8.80
C ASN A 75 3.02 6.97 -7.74
N ASP A 76 1.72 6.69 -7.74
CA ASP A 76 1.10 5.72 -6.83
C ASP A 76 1.25 4.32 -7.43
N ILE A 77 2.31 3.62 -7.04
CA ILE A 77 2.75 2.37 -7.69
C ILE A 77 2.57 1.12 -6.83
N THR A 78 2.01 1.26 -5.63
CA THR A 78 1.95 0.14 -4.67
C THR A 78 1.12 -1.03 -5.19
N ARG A 79 -0.06 -0.80 -5.76
CA ARG A 79 -0.93 -1.86 -6.30
C ARG A 79 -0.22 -2.66 -7.39
N GLU A 80 0.37 -1.94 -8.33
CA GLU A 80 1.06 -2.53 -9.48
C GLU A 80 2.29 -3.34 -9.02
N ALA A 81 3.07 -2.80 -8.10
CA ALA A 81 4.25 -3.49 -7.59
C ALA A 81 3.89 -4.77 -6.85
N VAL A 82 2.87 -4.72 -6.00
CA VAL A 82 2.39 -5.90 -5.25
C VAL A 82 1.83 -6.94 -6.21
N SER A 83 1.00 -6.51 -7.15
CA SER A 83 0.41 -7.39 -8.18
C SER A 83 1.51 -8.11 -8.98
N GLU A 84 2.48 -7.37 -9.46
CA GLU A 84 3.58 -7.95 -10.26
C GLU A 84 4.48 -8.87 -9.42
N PHE A 85 4.81 -8.45 -8.20
CA PHE A 85 5.73 -9.22 -7.35
C PHE A 85 5.14 -10.56 -6.94
N PHE A 86 3.88 -10.59 -6.55
CA PHE A 86 3.19 -11.80 -6.09
C PHE A 86 2.46 -12.54 -7.22
N ASP A 87 2.51 -12.02 -8.44
CA ASP A 87 1.79 -12.57 -9.60
C ASP A 87 0.30 -12.74 -9.31
N ILE A 88 -0.33 -11.69 -8.77
CA ILE A 88 -1.74 -11.63 -8.43
C ILE A 88 -2.39 -10.53 -9.27
N PRO A 89 -3.44 -10.82 -10.07
CA PRO A 89 -4.04 -9.81 -10.91
C PRO A 89 -4.73 -8.72 -10.09
N LEU A 90 -4.75 -7.50 -10.64
CA LEU A 90 -5.57 -6.40 -10.12
C LEU A 90 -6.98 -6.55 -10.68
N VAL A 91 -7.96 -6.56 -9.79
CA VAL A 91 -9.37 -6.66 -10.16
C VAL A 91 -10.16 -5.50 -9.59
N GLN A 92 -11.20 -5.07 -10.31
CA GLN A 92 -12.05 -3.98 -9.84
C GLN A 92 -12.86 -4.43 -8.63
N ASN A 93 -12.75 -3.66 -7.54
CA ASN A 93 -13.54 -3.89 -6.33
C ASN A 93 -14.80 -3.01 -6.38
N LYS A 94 -15.97 -3.64 -6.30
CA LYS A 94 -17.27 -2.93 -6.40
C LYS A 94 -17.47 -1.93 -5.28
N ASP A 95 -17.11 -2.30 -4.06
CA ASP A 95 -17.28 -1.42 -2.89
C ASP A 95 -16.37 -0.20 -2.99
N ALA A 96 -15.12 -0.40 -3.44
CA ALA A 96 -14.19 0.69 -3.69
C ALA A 96 -14.71 1.62 -4.79
N PHE A 97 -15.26 1.08 -5.87
CA PHE A 97 -15.84 1.85 -6.97
C PHE A 97 -16.99 2.73 -6.48
N VAL A 98 -17.92 2.16 -5.72
CA VAL A 98 -19.07 2.90 -5.16
C VAL A 98 -18.60 3.99 -4.20
N HIS A 99 -17.61 3.69 -3.37
CA HIS A 99 -17.04 4.66 -2.44
C HIS A 99 -16.41 5.84 -3.18
N ILE A 100 -15.65 5.59 -4.23
CA ILE A 100 -15.03 6.63 -5.05
C ILE A 100 -16.10 7.48 -5.76
N GLN A 101 -17.15 6.85 -6.31
CA GLN A 101 -18.27 7.58 -6.90
C GLN A 101 -18.91 8.55 -5.92
N LYS A 102 -19.17 8.10 -4.69
CA LYS A 102 -19.75 8.94 -3.63
C LYS A 102 -18.83 10.11 -3.28
N TYR A 103 -17.55 9.85 -3.17
CA TYR A 103 -16.54 10.87 -2.89
C TYR A 103 -16.52 11.94 -3.98
N LEU A 104 -16.70 11.56 -5.25
CA LEU A 104 -16.69 12.47 -6.40
C LEU A 104 -18.04 13.20 -6.63
N GLY A 105 -19.09 12.90 -5.87
CA GLY A 105 -20.35 13.65 -5.91
C GLY A 105 -21.61 12.86 -6.25
N GLY A 106 -21.60 11.52 -6.21
CA GLY A 106 -22.81 10.71 -6.27
C GLY A 106 -22.79 9.55 -7.25
N GLN A 107 -23.83 8.73 -7.19
CA GLN A 107 -23.95 7.44 -7.86
C GLN A 107 -23.92 7.50 -9.39
N HIS A 108 -24.35 8.63 -9.97
CA HIS A 108 -24.42 8.78 -11.43
C HIS A 108 -23.19 9.48 -12.01
N ARG A 109 -22.22 9.81 -11.18
CA ARG A 109 -21.02 10.48 -11.63
C ARG A 109 -20.05 9.45 -12.21
N ASN A 110 -19.53 9.73 -13.41
CA ASN A 110 -18.47 8.93 -14.00
C ASN A 110 -17.21 9.04 -13.16
N VAL A 111 -16.57 7.91 -12.89
CA VAL A 111 -15.26 7.88 -12.23
C VAL A 111 -14.20 8.18 -13.28
N PRO A 112 -13.41 9.27 -13.14
CA PRO A 112 -12.30 9.53 -14.05
C PRO A 112 -11.29 8.38 -14.09
N ASP A 113 -10.59 8.21 -15.21
CA ASP A 113 -9.63 7.11 -15.38
C ASP A 113 -8.55 7.11 -14.29
N ALA A 114 -8.09 8.29 -13.87
CA ALA A 114 -7.11 8.39 -12.79
C ALA A 114 -7.62 7.78 -11.49
N GLN A 115 -8.89 8.04 -11.12
CA GLN A 115 -9.48 7.49 -9.90
C GLN A 115 -9.92 6.03 -10.05
N LYS A 116 -10.13 5.53 -11.26
CA LYS A 116 -10.42 4.10 -11.51
C LYS A 116 -9.30 3.22 -11.00
N LYS A 117 -8.07 3.69 -11.05
CA LYS A 117 -6.91 3.01 -10.48
C LYS A 117 -7.12 2.66 -9.02
N GLN A 118 -7.78 3.52 -8.24
CA GLN A 118 -8.05 3.28 -6.81
C GLN A 118 -9.13 2.23 -6.58
N THR A 119 -9.85 1.82 -7.61
CA THR A 119 -10.86 0.76 -7.53
C THR A 119 -10.27 -0.62 -7.78
N LEU A 120 -9.04 -0.69 -8.27
CA LEU A 120 -8.34 -1.94 -8.56
C LEU A 120 -7.57 -2.39 -7.32
N ILE A 121 -7.78 -3.64 -6.93
CA ILE A 121 -7.06 -4.24 -5.81
C ILE A 121 -6.54 -5.62 -6.23
N PRO A 122 -5.46 -6.12 -5.60
CA PRO A 122 -5.02 -7.49 -5.82
C PRO A 122 -6.12 -8.48 -5.43
N GLU A 123 -6.32 -9.50 -6.25
CA GLU A 123 -7.33 -10.53 -6.01
C GLU A 123 -6.97 -11.37 -4.79
N GLY A 124 -7.93 -11.55 -3.88
CA GLY A 124 -7.73 -12.40 -2.69
C GLY A 124 -7.50 -11.70 -1.36
#